data_f61913bab917cdb22f5624545493348e
#
_entry.id   f61913bab917cdb22f5624545493348e
#
_cell.length_a   1.000
_cell.length_b   1.000
_cell.length_c   1.000
_cell.angle_alpha   90.00
_cell.angle_beta   90.00
_cell.angle_gamma   90.00
#
_symmetry.space_group_name_H-M   'P 1'
#
loop_
_entity.id
_entity.type
_entity.pdbx_description
1 polymer ?
#
loop_
_entity_poly.entity_id
_entity_poly.type
_entity_poly.pdbx_seq_one_letter_code
_entity_poly.pdbx_strand_id
1 'polypeptide(L)'
;MVSNAKLRRWAIAFLLGLSLVIIGGELLIEKIAIFGFHDIVDFDNPQQQPPQRPEFAADYSIEKFEGFLRELVKRDYWFLSSQDLYNYYYKQPKDPLPELYKSRPKVMITIDDGYRDAHLNVLPLLEQLYRETGDKITVVWFVNSSFMGVPGTYLEHASCEELREGVMRGYYDIQSHGANHENLTLISDEDVDKEVGRSQQELRDCLADLEGTEIVAHHISYPFGAINENALKIVNNYHQSGYLYDTRSLRLTPFRNPYFIPRQTVNRNTSVGRLLRLAAGGWF
;
A
#
# COMPACT_ATOMS: atom_id res chain seq x y z
N MET A 1 -39.70 -43.98 -8.72
CA MET A 1 -39.60 -42.81 -7.86
C MET A 1 -38.29 -42.89 -7.10
N VAL A 2 -37.40 -41.93 -7.24
CA VAL A 2 -36.15 -41.85 -6.40
C VAL A 2 -36.56 -41.44 -4.99
N SER A 3 -36.17 -42.20 -3.98
CA SER A 3 -36.57 -41.88 -2.60
C SER A 3 -35.95 -40.52 -2.17
N ASN A 4 -36.72 -39.73 -1.43
CA ASN A 4 -36.26 -38.42 -0.90
C ASN A 4 -34.94 -38.54 -0.17
N ALA A 5 -34.63 -39.67 0.44
CA ALA A 5 -33.34 -39.91 1.14
C ALA A 5 -32.17 -40.03 0.15
N LYS A 6 -32.36 -40.65 -1.03
CA LYS A 6 -31.32 -40.69 -2.07
C LYS A 6 -31.08 -39.30 -2.67
N LEU A 7 -32.14 -38.54 -2.93
CA LEU A 7 -32.03 -37.16 -3.44
C LEU A 7 -31.26 -36.25 -2.47
N ARG A 8 -31.54 -36.35 -1.16
CA ARG A 8 -30.80 -35.62 -0.12
C ARG A 8 -29.31 -35.99 -0.06
N ARG A 9 -29.00 -37.30 -0.20
CA ARG A 9 -27.59 -37.76 -0.22
C ARG A 9 -26.83 -37.21 -1.44
N TRP A 10 -27.43 -37.22 -2.60
CA TRP A 10 -26.83 -36.65 -3.79
C TRP A 10 -26.65 -35.12 -3.72
N ALA A 11 -27.61 -34.39 -3.15
CA ALA A 11 -27.52 -32.96 -2.94
C ALA A 11 -26.38 -32.62 -1.97
N ILE A 12 -26.24 -33.37 -0.85
CA ILE A 12 -25.15 -33.18 0.12
C ILE A 12 -23.78 -33.48 -0.53
N ALA A 13 -23.68 -34.59 -1.28
CA ALA A 13 -22.44 -34.94 -1.97
C ALA A 13 -22.02 -33.87 -3.02
N PHE A 14 -23.00 -33.34 -3.77
CA PHE A 14 -22.77 -32.25 -4.71
C PHE A 14 -22.31 -30.97 -4.03
N LEU A 15 -22.97 -30.58 -2.92
CA LEU A 15 -22.57 -29.39 -2.16
C LEU A 15 -21.18 -29.54 -1.54
N LEU A 16 -20.85 -30.72 -1.00
CA LEU A 16 -19.49 -31.00 -0.49
C LEU A 16 -18.45 -30.97 -1.61
N GLY A 17 -18.75 -31.57 -2.77
CA GLY A 17 -17.87 -31.53 -3.94
C GLY A 17 -17.66 -30.11 -4.44
N LEU A 18 -18.72 -29.31 -4.54
CA LEU A 18 -18.64 -27.89 -4.91
C LEU A 18 -17.83 -27.07 -3.90
N SER A 19 -18.03 -27.32 -2.60
CA SER A 19 -17.27 -26.67 -1.54
C SER A 19 -15.77 -27.00 -1.61
N LEU A 20 -15.42 -28.26 -1.89
CA LEU A 20 -14.03 -28.67 -2.06
C LEU A 20 -13.38 -28.04 -3.30
N VAL A 21 -14.12 -27.91 -4.41
CA VAL A 21 -13.63 -27.22 -5.62
C VAL A 21 -13.42 -25.73 -5.35
N ILE A 22 -14.35 -25.07 -4.65
CA ILE A 22 -14.22 -23.66 -4.28
C ILE A 22 -13.03 -23.46 -3.35
N ILE A 23 -12.93 -24.26 -2.28
CA ILE A 23 -11.81 -24.17 -1.32
C ILE A 23 -10.47 -24.46 -2.01
N GLY A 24 -10.42 -25.50 -2.86
CA GLY A 24 -9.22 -25.82 -3.62
C GLY A 24 -8.83 -24.70 -4.59
N GLY A 25 -9.81 -24.10 -5.28
CA GLY A 25 -9.59 -22.92 -6.12
C GLY A 25 -9.07 -21.73 -5.35
N GLU A 26 -9.62 -21.45 -4.16
CA GLU A 26 -9.15 -20.36 -3.28
C GLU A 26 -7.70 -20.56 -2.80
N LEU A 27 -7.31 -21.80 -2.50
CA LEU A 27 -5.96 -22.14 -2.06
C LEU A 27 -4.91 -22.03 -3.17
N LEU A 28 -5.33 -22.11 -4.44
CA LEU A 28 -4.45 -22.02 -5.60
C LEU A 28 -4.26 -20.57 -6.09
N ILE A 29 -5.09 -19.62 -5.65
CA ILE A 29 -4.96 -18.22 -6.03
C ILE A 29 -3.85 -17.58 -5.21
N GLU A 30 -2.77 -17.17 -5.89
CA GLU A 30 -1.71 -16.38 -5.26
C GLU A 30 -2.29 -15.06 -4.76
N LYS A 31 -1.89 -14.65 -3.55
CA LYS A 31 -2.31 -13.40 -2.91
C LYS A 31 -1.09 -12.57 -2.60
N ILE A 32 -1.23 -11.27 -2.77
CA ILE A 32 -0.24 -10.27 -2.33
C ILE A 32 -0.88 -9.43 -1.25
N ALA A 33 -0.26 -9.40 -0.08
CA ALA A 33 -0.67 -8.47 0.97
C ALA A 33 -0.02 -7.11 0.71
N ILE A 34 -0.85 -6.08 0.62
CA ILE A 34 -0.44 -4.68 0.52
C ILE A 34 -0.89 -4.01 1.80
N PHE A 35 0.05 -3.54 2.62
CA PHE A 35 -0.24 -2.96 3.92
C PHE A 35 -0.25 -1.44 3.84
N GLY A 36 -1.36 -0.82 4.25
CA GLY A 36 -1.51 0.63 4.36
C GLY A 36 -1.28 1.09 5.80
N PHE A 37 -0.13 1.69 6.03
CA PHE A 37 0.21 2.43 7.25
C PHE A 37 -0.06 3.92 7.01
N HIS A 38 -0.03 4.73 8.07
CA HIS A 38 -0.06 6.18 7.99
C HIS A 38 1.18 6.75 8.68
N ASP A 39 1.15 6.92 10.00
CA ASP A 39 2.33 7.38 10.71
C ASP A 39 3.04 6.25 11.47
N ILE A 40 4.36 6.27 11.43
CA ILE A 40 5.21 5.34 12.15
C ILE A 40 5.90 6.13 13.26
N VAL A 41 5.47 5.90 14.49
CA VAL A 41 5.76 6.73 15.66
C VAL A 41 6.65 6.00 16.64
N ASP A 42 7.65 6.69 17.18
CA ASP A 42 8.43 6.22 18.32
C ASP A 42 7.70 6.62 19.61
N PHE A 43 7.03 5.64 20.26
CA PHE A 43 6.32 5.87 21.50
C PHE A 43 7.24 6.03 22.72
N ASP A 44 8.53 5.84 22.59
CA ASP A 44 9.52 6.15 23.62
C ASP A 44 10.11 7.56 23.47
N ASN A 45 9.87 8.22 22.33
CA ASN A 45 10.31 9.59 22.07
C ASN A 45 9.26 10.61 22.57
N PRO A 46 9.56 11.42 23.63
CA PRO A 46 8.63 12.42 24.15
C PRO A 46 8.17 13.47 23.13
N GLN A 47 8.95 13.72 22.06
CA GLN A 47 8.58 14.67 21.01
C GLN A 47 7.51 14.13 20.06
N GLN A 48 7.34 12.81 20.03
CA GLN A 48 6.34 12.13 19.21
C GLN A 48 5.12 11.66 20.03
N GLN A 49 4.88 12.25 21.18
CA GLN A 49 3.79 11.94 22.09
C GLN A 49 3.10 13.19 22.62
N PRO A 50 1.86 13.08 23.14
CA PRO A 50 1.21 14.18 23.83
C PRO A 50 2.04 14.70 25.05
N PRO A 51 2.06 16.03 25.30
CA PRO A 51 1.33 17.07 24.57
C PRO A 51 2.02 17.62 23.31
N GLN A 52 3.24 17.18 22.98
CA GLN A 52 4.03 17.73 21.84
C GLN A 52 3.42 17.30 20.49
N ARG A 53 2.91 16.10 20.42
CA ARG A 53 2.22 15.55 19.24
C ARG A 53 0.87 14.95 19.65
N PRO A 54 -0.22 15.30 18.97
CA PRO A 54 -1.52 14.66 19.24
C PRO A 54 -1.51 13.17 18.85
N GLU A 55 -2.30 12.36 19.59
CA GLU A 55 -2.50 10.97 19.20
C GLU A 55 -3.35 10.86 17.94
N PHE A 56 -2.97 9.93 17.07
CA PHE A 56 -3.73 9.57 15.88
C PHE A 56 -4.05 8.06 15.88
N ALA A 57 -5.28 7.72 15.56
CA ALA A 57 -5.75 6.32 15.65
C ALA A 57 -4.99 5.37 14.69
N ALA A 58 -4.48 5.91 13.59
CA ALA A 58 -3.72 5.16 12.60
C ALA A 58 -2.20 5.11 12.88
N ASP A 59 -1.72 5.74 13.97
CA ASP A 59 -0.31 5.61 14.39
C ASP A 59 0.08 4.14 14.56
N TYR A 60 1.29 3.81 14.14
CA TYR A 60 1.84 2.48 14.35
C TYR A 60 3.23 2.58 14.98
N SER A 61 3.53 1.74 15.98
CA SER A 61 4.80 1.77 16.69
C SER A 61 5.97 1.40 15.78
N ILE A 62 7.06 2.18 15.82
CA ILE A 62 8.30 1.86 15.10
C ILE A 62 8.87 0.50 15.53
N GLU A 63 8.79 0.13 16.80
CA GLU A 63 9.23 -1.17 17.30
C GLU A 63 8.46 -2.34 16.66
N LYS A 64 7.12 -2.22 16.57
CA LYS A 64 6.29 -3.23 15.89
C LYS A 64 6.56 -3.25 14.38
N PHE A 65 6.77 -2.09 13.77
CA PHE A 65 7.08 -1.98 12.36
C PHE A 65 8.43 -2.64 12.04
N GLU A 66 9.47 -2.35 12.83
CA GLU A 66 10.77 -3.02 12.74
C GLU A 66 10.64 -4.54 12.87
N GLY A 67 9.96 -5.00 13.92
CA GLY A 67 9.73 -6.44 14.15
C GLY A 67 9.02 -7.12 12.97
N PHE A 68 8.07 -6.43 12.35
CA PHE A 68 7.38 -6.91 11.16
C PHE A 68 8.31 -6.99 9.94
N LEU A 69 9.07 -5.93 9.64
CA LEU A 69 10.00 -5.91 8.51
C LEU A 69 11.10 -6.96 8.66
N ARG A 70 11.68 -7.11 9.85
CA ARG A 70 12.70 -8.14 10.12
C ARG A 70 12.21 -9.55 9.85
N GLU A 71 10.98 -9.87 10.25
CA GLU A 71 10.38 -11.17 9.97
C GLU A 71 10.09 -11.40 8.48
N LEU A 72 9.72 -10.36 7.73
CA LEU A 72 9.54 -10.45 6.28
C LEU A 72 10.88 -10.70 5.56
N VAL A 73 11.93 -9.95 5.93
CA VAL A 73 13.29 -10.15 5.40
C VAL A 73 13.79 -11.57 5.70
N LYS A 74 13.68 -12.02 6.95
CA LYS A 74 14.06 -13.38 7.35
C LYS A 74 13.34 -14.49 6.56
N ARG A 75 12.13 -14.22 6.07
CA ARG A 75 11.32 -15.14 5.25
C ARG A 75 11.50 -14.92 3.75
N ASP A 76 12.49 -14.15 3.34
CA ASP A 76 12.87 -13.89 1.96
C ASP A 76 11.76 -13.25 1.10
N TYR A 77 10.97 -12.33 1.69
CA TYR A 77 9.95 -11.59 0.94
C TYR A 77 10.57 -10.61 -0.05
N TRP A 78 9.98 -10.50 -1.23
CA TRP A 78 10.24 -9.41 -2.15
C TRP A 78 9.29 -8.23 -1.86
N PHE A 79 9.87 -7.07 -1.57
CA PHE A 79 9.14 -5.82 -1.33
C PHE A 79 8.91 -5.12 -2.66
N LEU A 80 7.65 -5.14 -3.12
CA LEU A 80 7.25 -4.56 -4.39
C LEU A 80 7.13 -3.04 -4.29
N SER A 81 7.66 -2.33 -5.28
CA SER A 81 7.26 -0.95 -5.59
C SER A 81 5.88 -0.93 -6.25
N SER A 82 5.29 0.26 -6.35
CA SER A 82 4.03 0.46 -7.08
C SER A 82 4.17 0.11 -8.56
N GLN A 83 5.32 0.46 -9.15
CA GLN A 83 5.63 0.17 -10.55
C GLN A 83 5.89 -1.32 -10.79
N ASP A 84 6.55 -2.03 -9.85
CA ASP A 84 6.69 -3.49 -9.92
C ASP A 84 5.33 -4.17 -9.96
N LEU A 85 4.42 -3.79 -9.03
CA LEU A 85 3.07 -4.34 -9.02
C LEU A 85 2.35 -4.08 -10.33
N TYR A 86 2.46 -2.86 -10.87
CA TYR A 86 1.83 -2.53 -12.14
C TYR A 86 2.42 -3.33 -13.30
N ASN A 87 3.73 -3.33 -13.49
CA ASN A 87 4.42 -3.93 -14.61
C ASN A 87 4.21 -5.45 -14.69
N TYR A 88 4.33 -6.13 -13.56
CA TYR A 88 4.28 -7.59 -13.53
C TYR A 88 2.86 -8.16 -13.42
N TYR A 89 1.90 -7.37 -12.95
CA TYR A 89 0.57 -7.92 -12.68
C TYR A 89 -0.58 -7.23 -13.41
N TYR A 90 -0.44 -5.97 -13.81
CA TYR A 90 -1.53 -5.20 -14.43
C TYR A 90 -1.28 -4.76 -15.87
N LYS A 91 -0.08 -4.29 -16.19
CA LYS A 91 0.32 -3.88 -17.55
C LYS A 91 0.01 -4.95 -18.59
N GLN A 92 -0.34 -4.54 -19.81
CA GLN A 92 -0.55 -5.44 -20.93
C GLN A 92 0.30 -5.02 -22.15
N PRO A 93 1.15 -5.88 -22.67
CA PRO A 93 1.57 -7.18 -22.11
C PRO A 93 2.33 -7.00 -20.80
N LYS A 94 2.27 -8.00 -19.92
CA LYS A 94 3.01 -8.00 -18.66
C LYS A 94 4.50 -8.18 -18.91
N ASP A 95 5.30 -7.50 -18.10
CA ASP A 95 6.73 -7.77 -18.05
C ASP A 95 6.99 -9.15 -17.38
N PRO A 96 8.03 -9.89 -17.78
CA PRO A 96 8.38 -11.14 -17.11
C PRO A 96 8.91 -10.86 -15.72
N LEU A 97 8.52 -11.69 -14.74
CA LEU A 97 9.08 -11.60 -13.38
C LEU A 97 10.60 -11.84 -13.43
N PRO A 98 11.40 -11.02 -12.75
CA PRO A 98 12.83 -11.25 -12.63
C PRO A 98 13.10 -12.62 -11.99
N GLU A 99 14.04 -13.39 -12.55
CA GLU A 99 14.33 -14.75 -12.08
C GLU A 99 14.68 -14.80 -10.58
N LEU A 100 15.40 -13.79 -10.08
CA LEU A 100 15.79 -13.67 -8.67
C LEU A 100 14.56 -13.62 -7.72
N TYR A 101 13.44 -13.07 -8.16
CA TYR A 101 12.26 -12.83 -7.32
C TYR A 101 11.08 -13.76 -7.63
N LYS A 102 11.21 -14.60 -8.64
CA LYS A 102 10.11 -15.42 -9.16
C LYS A 102 9.48 -16.34 -8.11
N SER A 103 10.32 -16.98 -7.28
CA SER A 103 9.91 -17.89 -6.21
C SER A 103 9.68 -17.22 -4.86
N ARG A 104 10.12 -15.98 -4.68
CA ARG A 104 9.96 -15.26 -3.39
C ARG A 104 8.50 -14.91 -3.15
N PRO A 105 7.99 -15.00 -1.92
CA PRO A 105 6.71 -14.41 -1.55
C PRO A 105 6.79 -12.89 -1.70
N LYS A 106 5.66 -12.25 -2.05
CA LYS A 106 5.61 -10.81 -2.35
C LYS A 106 4.79 -10.08 -1.32
N VAL A 107 5.22 -8.88 -1.01
CA VAL A 107 4.55 -7.95 -0.11
C VAL A 107 4.74 -6.52 -0.63
N MET A 108 3.81 -5.63 -0.33
CA MET A 108 3.99 -4.20 -0.52
C MET A 108 3.72 -3.47 0.79
N ILE A 109 4.60 -2.57 1.16
CA ILE A 109 4.45 -1.68 2.31
C ILE A 109 4.12 -0.29 1.77
N THR A 110 3.00 0.27 2.20
CA THR A 110 2.60 1.62 1.81
C THR A 110 2.41 2.49 3.05
N ILE A 111 2.79 3.76 2.95
CA ILE A 111 2.60 4.79 3.98
C ILE A 111 1.82 5.92 3.34
N ASP A 112 0.66 6.26 3.91
CA ASP A 112 -0.22 7.31 3.41
C ASP A 112 0.05 8.64 4.12
N ASP A 113 -0.51 9.72 3.58
CA ASP A 113 -0.50 11.12 4.03
C ASP A 113 0.87 11.81 3.94
N GLY A 114 1.98 11.11 4.15
CA GLY A 114 3.32 11.72 4.11
C GLY A 114 3.75 12.37 5.43
N TYR A 115 3.31 11.83 6.59
CA TYR A 115 3.69 12.36 7.90
C TYR A 115 5.20 12.30 8.16
N ARG A 116 5.70 13.34 8.82
CA ARG A 116 7.13 13.54 9.04
C ARG A 116 7.72 12.54 10.04
N ASP A 117 6.97 12.16 11.08
CA ASP A 117 7.47 11.18 12.06
C ASP A 117 7.76 9.84 11.39
N ALA A 118 6.93 9.43 10.40
CA ALA A 118 7.22 8.25 9.60
C ALA A 118 8.56 8.38 8.85
N HIS A 119 8.85 9.53 8.23
CA HIS A 119 10.16 9.74 7.60
C HIS A 119 11.32 9.63 8.59
N LEU A 120 11.22 10.33 9.71
CA LEU A 120 12.29 10.37 10.74
C LEU A 120 12.59 8.99 11.33
N ASN A 121 11.59 8.10 11.40
CA ASN A 121 11.72 6.78 11.99
C ASN A 121 12.02 5.69 10.94
N VAL A 122 11.37 5.74 9.78
CA VAL A 122 11.44 4.67 8.78
C VAL A 122 12.75 4.70 8.00
N LEU A 123 13.22 5.87 7.54
CA LEU A 123 14.42 5.93 6.71
C LEU A 123 15.66 5.37 7.42
N PRO A 124 15.98 5.76 8.67
CA PRO A 124 17.11 5.19 9.41
C PRO A 124 16.96 3.68 9.64
N LEU A 125 15.73 3.20 9.90
CA LEU A 125 15.45 1.78 10.07
C LEU A 125 15.73 0.99 8.78
N LEU A 126 15.29 1.48 7.63
CA LEU A 126 15.53 0.80 6.34
C LEU A 126 17.01 0.72 6.03
N GLU A 127 17.78 1.76 6.31
CA GLU A 127 19.23 1.77 6.19
C GLU A 127 19.92 0.78 7.13
N GLN A 128 19.45 0.72 8.37
CA GLN A 128 19.96 -0.25 9.34
C GLN A 128 19.71 -1.67 8.85
N LEU A 129 18.50 -2.00 8.45
CA LEU A 129 18.14 -3.32 7.94
C LEU A 129 18.98 -3.69 6.71
N TYR A 130 19.19 -2.76 5.78
CA TYR A 130 20.03 -3.00 4.62
C TYR A 130 21.49 -3.29 5.01
N ARG A 131 22.07 -2.53 5.95
CA ARG A 131 23.44 -2.79 6.45
C ARG A 131 23.58 -4.16 7.12
N GLU A 132 22.53 -4.60 7.81
CA GLU A 132 22.55 -5.87 8.55
C GLU A 132 22.31 -7.10 7.65
N THR A 133 21.48 -6.97 6.61
CA THR A 133 20.98 -8.12 5.84
C THR A 133 21.38 -8.12 4.37
N GLY A 134 21.71 -6.95 3.81
CA GLY A 134 21.91 -6.76 2.37
C GLY A 134 20.61 -6.69 1.56
N ASP A 135 19.44 -6.90 2.18
CA ASP A 135 18.14 -6.83 1.51
C ASP A 135 17.60 -5.40 1.50
N LYS A 136 17.33 -4.90 0.31
CA LYS A 136 16.76 -3.55 0.13
C LYS A 136 15.23 -3.61 0.22
N ILE A 137 14.69 -2.85 1.15
CA ILE A 137 13.25 -2.72 1.36
C ILE A 137 12.78 -1.43 0.67
N THR A 138 11.83 -1.53 -0.25
CA THR A 138 11.14 -0.38 -0.84
C THR A 138 9.84 -0.12 -0.09
N VAL A 139 9.59 1.14 0.25
CA VAL A 139 8.33 1.60 0.83
C VAL A 139 7.66 2.58 -0.13
N VAL A 140 6.41 2.34 -0.44
CA VAL A 140 5.60 3.22 -1.28
C VAL A 140 4.97 4.30 -0.41
N TRP A 141 5.24 5.56 -0.74
CA TRP A 141 4.68 6.71 -0.04
C TRP A 141 3.61 7.36 -0.88
N PHE A 142 2.38 7.37 -0.39
CA PHE A 142 1.28 8.11 -0.96
C PHE A 142 1.16 9.45 -0.24
N VAL A 143 1.60 10.53 -0.90
CA VAL A 143 1.82 11.84 -0.29
C VAL A 143 0.72 12.82 -0.67
N ASN A 144 0.23 13.57 0.33
CA ASN A 144 -0.60 14.76 0.12
C ASN A 144 0.30 15.95 -0.23
N SER A 145 0.38 16.31 -1.48
CA SER A 145 1.41 17.20 -1.99
C SER A 145 1.34 18.64 -1.43
N SER A 146 0.15 19.14 -1.16
CA SER A 146 -0.04 20.50 -0.59
C SER A 146 0.45 20.63 0.86
N PHE A 147 0.67 19.52 1.55
CA PHE A 147 1.10 19.53 2.96
C PHE A 147 2.61 19.36 3.13
N MET A 148 3.36 19.07 2.06
CA MET A 148 4.82 18.87 2.11
C MET A 148 5.53 20.07 2.77
N GLY A 149 6.10 19.84 3.97
CA GLY A 149 6.86 20.84 4.72
C GLY A 149 6.05 22.05 5.20
N VAL A 150 4.72 22.00 5.16
CA VAL A 150 3.88 23.09 5.65
C VAL A 150 3.81 23.06 7.18
N PRO A 151 4.27 24.11 7.90
CA PRO A 151 4.24 24.14 9.35
C PRO A 151 2.81 24.36 9.87
N GLY A 152 2.55 23.91 11.09
CA GLY A 152 1.29 24.21 11.82
C GLY A 152 0.11 23.35 11.41
N THR A 153 0.32 22.29 10.65
CA THR A 153 -0.66 21.21 10.42
C THR A 153 -0.89 20.41 11.70
N TYR A 154 -2.02 19.71 11.80
CA TYR A 154 -2.34 18.88 12.98
C TYR A 154 -1.26 17.86 13.29
N LEU A 155 -0.68 17.24 12.25
CA LEU A 155 0.54 16.45 12.27
C LEU A 155 1.49 17.05 11.24
N GLU A 156 2.78 17.13 11.53
CA GLU A 156 3.77 17.61 10.57
C GLU A 156 3.92 16.62 9.40
N HIS A 157 4.10 17.15 8.20
CA HIS A 157 4.35 16.38 6.99
C HIS A 157 5.81 16.53 6.55
N ALA A 158 6.37 15.48 5.98
CA ALA A 158 7.70 15.49 5.43
C ALA A 158 7.84 16.58 4.36
N SER A 159 8.95 17.27 4.36
CA SER A 159 9.29 18.27 3.35
C SER A 159 9.69 17.59 2.03
N CYS A 160 9.74 18.38 0.95
CA CYS A 160 10.27 17.90 -0.31
C CYS A 160 11.70 17.37 -0.16
N GLU A 161 12.57 18.07 0.61
CA GLU A 161 13.95 17.64 0.85
C GLU A 161 14.01 16.28 1.58
N GLU A 162 13.15 16.06 2.57
CA GLU A 162 13.07 14.79 3.30
C GLU A 162 12.59 13.64 2.39
N LEU A 163 11.60 13.88 1.53
CA LEU A 163 11.16 12.88 0.55
C LEU A 163 12.26 12.57 -0.48
N ARG A 164 12.96 13.63 -0.97
CA ARG A 164 14.12 13.49 -1.87
C ARG A 164 15.21 12.63 -1.26
N GLU A 165 15.50 12.82 0.02
CA GLU A 165 16.50 12.02 0.74
C GLU A 165 16.16 10.52 0.66
N GLY A 166 14.92 10.13 0.93
CA GLY A 166 14.48 8.74 0.85
C GLY A 166 14.56 8.15 -0.57
N VAL A 167 14.24 8.97 -1.60
CA VAL A 167 14.37 8.59 -3.01
C VAL A 167 15.83 8.44 -3.42
N MET A 168 16.70 9.40 -3.12
CA MET A 168 18.14 9.35 -3.44
C MET A 168 18.84 8.15 -2.80
N ARG A 169 18.43 7.77 -1.59
CA ARG A 169 18.92 6.55 -0.93
C ARG A 169 18.27 5.28 -1.48
N GLY A 170 17.23 5.43 -2.34
CA GLY A 170 16.55 4.37 -3.08
C GLY A 170 15.63 3.51 -2.23
N TYR A 171 15.06 4.04 -1.14
CA TYR A 171 14.11 3.35 -0.28
C TYR A 171 12.67 3.77 -0.53
N TYR A 172 12.43 4.97 -1.09
CA TYR A 172 11.10 5.52 -1.28
C TYR A 172 10.64 5.46 -2.73
N ASP A 173 9.40 5.02 -2.90
CA ASP A 173 8.62 5.11 -4.13
C ASP A 173 7.50 6.13 -3.88
N ILE A 174 7.64 7.36 -4.41
CA ILE A 174 6.76 8.49 -4.12
C ILE A 174 5.59 8.53 -5.09
N GLN A 175 4.38 8.42 -4.56
CA GLN A 175 3.13 8.36 -5.28
C GLN A 175 2.10 9.34 -4.69
N SER A 176 0.97 9.57 -5.41
CA SER A 176 -0.03 10.59 -5.05
C SER A 176 -1.03 10.08 -4.01
N HIS A 177 -1.40 10.96 -3.05
CA HIS A 177 -2.57 10.80 -2.18
C HIS A 177 -3.56 11.97 -2.34
N GLY A 178 -3.59 12.59 -3.51
CA GLY A 178 -4.26 13.87 -3.74
C GLY A 178 -3.41 15.06 -3.26
N ALA A 179 -3.86 16.26 -3.56
CA ALA A 179 -3.17 17.47 -3.11
C ALA A 179 -3.53 17.80 -1.65
N ASN A 180 -4.83 17.85 -1.34
CA ASN A 180 -5.36 18.33 -0.07
C ASN A 180 -6.11 17.25 0.73
N HIS A 181 -5.96 15.97 0.38
CA HIS A 181 -6.67 14.85 1.01
C HIS A 181 -8.20 14.95 0.88
N GLU A 182 -8.70 15.46 -0.25
CA GLU A 182 -10.14 15.59 -0.48
C GLU A 182 -10.79 14.24 -0.82
N ASN A 183 -11.98 14.00 -0.30
CA ASN A 183 -12.75 12.82 -0.70
C ASN A 183 -13.28 13.01 -2.14
N LEU A 184 -12.64 12.30 -3.08
CA LEU A 184 -12.93 12.43 -4.53
C LEU A 184 -14.37 12.10 -4.92
N THR A 185 -15.15 11.47 -4.03
CA THR A 185 -16.57 11.15 -4.28
C THR A 185 -17.52 12.26 -3.86
N LEU A 186 -17.03 13.27 -3.15
CA LEU A 186 -17.84 14.34 -2.52
C LEU A 186 -17.58 15.72 -3.11
N ILE A 187 -16.61 15.87 -4.00
CA ILE A 187 -16.27 17.13 -4.67
C ILE A 187 -16.69 17.10 -6.14
N SER A 188 -16.72 18.26 -6.78
CA SER A 188 -17.07 18.38 -8.20
C SER A 188 -16.03 17.72 -9.11
N ASP A 189 -16.41 17.36 -10.34
CA ASP A 189 -15.48 16.81 -11.34
C ASP A 189 -14.31 17.76 -11.62
N GLU A 190 -14.54 19.08 -11.63
CA GLU A 190 -13.50 20.11 -11.78
C GLU A 190 -12.53 20.13 -10.59
N ASP A 191 -13.03 19.94 -9.37
CA ASP A 191 -12.18 19.89 -8.17
C ASP A 191 -11.43 18.56 -8.08
N VAL A 192 -12.02 17.44 -8.54
CA VAL A 192 -11.28 16.16 -8.69
C VAL A 192 -10.10 16.33 -9.64
N ASP A 193 -10.31 16.98 -10.81
CA ASP A 193 -9.26 17.23 -11.79
C ASP A 193 -8.12 18.07 -11.21
N LYS A 194 -8.46 19.14 -10.45
CA LYS A 194 -7.47 19.94 -9.73
C LYS A 194 -6.73 19.16 -8.66
N GLU A 195 -7.45 18.39 -7.86
CA GLU A 195 -6.91 17.63 -6.72
C GLU A 195 -5.88 16.61 -7.18
N VAL A 196 -6.20 15.82 -8.21
CA VAL A 196 -5.31 14.77 -8.70
C VAL A 196 -4.20 15.31 -9.61
N GLY A 197 -4.54 16.28 -10.49
CA GLY A 197 -3.58 16.88 -11.43
C GLY A 197 -2.53 17.72 -10.71
N ARG A 198 -2.95 18.53 -9.74
CA ARG A 198 -2.06 19.33 -8.91
C ARG A 198 -1.10 18.45 -8.09
N SER A 199 -1.62 17.41 -7.45
CA SER A 199 -0.78 16.47 -6.68
C SER A 199 0.29 15.85 -7.56
N GLN A 200 -0.08 15.35 -8.75
CA GLN A 200 0.89 14.76 -9.66
C GLN A 200 1.99 15.76 -10.05
N GLN A 201 1.61 17.00 -10.38
CA GLN A 201 2.55 18.04 -10.79
C GLN A 201 3.51 18.43 -9.65
N GLU A 202 2.98 18.71 -8.46
CA GLU A 202 3.78 19.14 -7.32
C GLU A 202 4.79 18.05 -6.87
N LEU A 203 4.40 16.77 -6.89
CA LEU A 203 5.31 15.67 -6.57
C LEU A 203 6.40 15.49 -7.62
N ARG A 204 6.05 15.63 -8.90
CA ARG A 204 7.03 15.58 -10.00
C ARG A 204 7.99 16.75 -9.95
N ASP A 205 7.51 17.97 -9.68
CA ASP A 205 8.35 19.15 -9.54
C ASP A 205 9.33 19.02 -8.36
N CYS A 206 8.86 18.45 -7.25
CA CYS A 206 9.71 18.17 -6.09
C CYS A 206 10.89 17.25 -6.43
N LEU A 207 10.73 16.30 -7.34
CA LEU A 207 11.70 15.25 -7.65
C LEU A 207 12.33 15.36 -9.06
N ALA A 208 12.05 16.43 -9.80
CA ALA A 208 12.30 16.55 -11.25
C ALA A 208 13.76 16.34 -11.70
N ASP A 209 14.74 16.63 -10.84
CA ASP A 209 16.17 16.55 -11.12
C ASP A 209 16.83 15.26 -10.62
N LEU A 210 16.07 14.34 -10.07
CA LEU A 210 16.57 13.04 -9.62
C LEU A 210 16.40 11.98 -10.70
N GLU A 211 17.39 11.10 -10.84
CA GLU A 211 17.31 9.95 -11.74
C GLU A 211 16.25 8.92 -11.26
N GLY A 212 15.56 8.28 -12.20
CA GLY A 212 14.57 7.24 -11.90
C GLY A 212 13.24 7.76 -11.38
N THR A 213 12.98 9.08 -11.55
CA THR A 213 11.75 9.72 -11.05
C THR A 213 10.62 9.78 -12.09
N GLU A 214 10.80 9.17 -13.25
CA GLU A 214 9.79 9.13 -14.32
C GLU A 214 8.48 8.47 -13.87
N ILE A 215 8.56 7.62 -12.82
CA ILE A 215 7.42 6.90 -12.27
C ILE A 215 6.76 7.62 -11.09
N VAL A 216 7.27 8.78 -10.67
CA VAL A 216 6.71 9.57 -9.57
C VAL A 216 5.27 9.97 -9.89
N ALA A 217 4.39 9.77 -8.92
CA ALA A 217 2.97 10.04 -9.03
C ALA A 217 2.29 9.38 -10.26
N HIS A 218 2.78 8.20 -10.69
CA HIS A 218 2.09 7.36 -11.66
C HIS A 218 0.91 6.60 -11.04
N HIS A 219 0.89 6.48 -9.73
CA HIS A 219 -0.13 5.75 -8.99
C HIS A 219 -0.75 6.65 -7.92
N ILE A 220 -2.00 6.33 -7.52
CA ILE A 220 -2.72 7.09 -6.50
C ILE A 220 -3.31 6.16 -5.44
N SER A 221 -3.18 6.51 -4.16
CA SER A 221 -4.08 6.02 -3.12
C SER A 221 -5.24 6.99 -2.98
N TYR A 222 -6.46 6.48 -2.97
CA TYR A 222 -7.63 7.33 -2.81
C TYR A 222 -7.78 7.79 -1.37
N PRO A 223 -7.88 9.10 -1.07
CA PRO A 223 -8.24 9.56 0.25
C PRO A 223 -9.51 8.85 0.76
N PHE A 224 -9.48 8.40 2.02
CA PHE A 224 -10.54 7.58 2.63
C PHE A 224 -10.82 6.23 1.94
N GLY A 225 -9.98 5.80 1.01
CA GLY A 225 -10.21 4.63 0.15
C GLY A 225 -11.42 4.76 -0.79
N ALA A 226 -11.92 5.98 -1.02
CA ALA A 226 -13.20 6.25 -1.69
C ALA A 226 -13.01 6.69 -3.15
N ILE A 227 -13.72 6.02 -4.06
CA ILE A 227 -13.73 6.35 -5.49
C ILE A 227 -15.12 6.04 -6.08
N ASN A 228 -15.61 6.85 -6.98
CA ASN A 228 -16.81 6.61 -7.79
C ASN A 228 -16.48 6.63 -9.28
N GLU A 229 -17.45 6.32 -10.14
CA GLU A 229 -17.23 6.23 -11.59
C GLU A 229 -16.80 7.55 -12.24
N ASN A 230 -17.29 8.71 -11.76
CA ASN A 230 -16.94 10.00 -12.30
C ASN A 230 -15.49 10.36 -11.95
N ALA A 231 -15.14 10.31 -10.68
CA ALA A 231 -13.78 10.56 -10.23
C ALA A 231 -12.77 9.58 -10.89
N LEU A 232 -13.16 8.31 -11.08
CA LEU A 232 -12.32 7.32 -11.74
C LEU A 232 -11.97 7.71 -13.19
N LYS A 233 -12.91 8.26 -13.95
CA LYS A 233 -12.65 8.72 -15.33
C LYS A 233 -11.60 9.82 -15.37
N ILE A 234 -11.61 10.71 -14.37
CA ILE A 234 -10.64 11.80 -14.26
C ILE A 234 -9.30 11.27 -13.80
N VAL A 235 -9.26 10.45 -12.73
CA VAL A 235 -8.03 9.82 -12.22
C VAL A 235 -7.29 9.05 -13.33
N ASN A 236 -8.01 8.37 -14.22
CA ASN A 236 -7.43 7.63 -15.34
C ASN A 236 -6.65 8.50 -16.34
N ASN A 237 -6.84 9.82 -16.35
CA ASN A 237 -6.05 10.73 -17.18
C ASN A 237 -4.66 11.02 -16.60
N TYR A 238 -4.48 10.81 -15.31
CA TYR A 238 -3.25 11.16 -14.56
C TYR A 238 -2.48 9.96 -14.06
N HIS A 239 -3.17 8.88 -13.66
CA HIS A 239 -2.57 7.76 -12.96
C HIS A 239 -2.81 6.43 -13.67
N GLN A 240 -1.86 5.51 -13.54
CA GLN A 240 -1.90 4.16 -14.14
C GLN A 240 -2.64 3.15 -13.25
N SER A 241 -2.71 3.41 -11.95
CA SER A 241 -3.44 2.56 -11.00
C SER A 241 -3.89 3.33 -9.77
N GLY A 242 -4.89 2.76 -9.06
CA GLY A 242 -5.46 3.34 -7.86
C GLY A 242 -5.66 2.32 -6.74
N TYR A 243 -5.35 2.73 -5.50
CA TYR A 243 -5.34 1.88 -4.32
C TYR A 243 -6.49 2.25 -3.39
N LEU A 244 -7.23 1.22 -2.98
CA LEU A 244 -8.28 1.31 -1.97
C LEU A 244 -7.70 1.17 -0.55
N TYR A 245 -8.56 1.38 0.46
CA TYR A 245 -8.24 1.13 1.87
C TYR A 245 -9.38 0.32 2.50
N ASP A 246 -9.47 -0.98 2.13
CA ASP A 246 -10.68 -1.80 2.27
C ASP A 246 -10.50 -3.13 3.03
N THR A 247 -9.35 -3.30 3.70
CA THR A 247 -9.00 -4.47 4.54
C THR A 247 -8.94 -5.81 3.77
N ARG A 248 -8.66 -5.79 2.48
CA ARG A 248 -8.53 -6.99 1.65
C ARG A 248 -7.11 -7.20 1.14
N SER A 249 -6.74 -8.46 0.89
CA SER A 249 -5.52 -8.81 0.15
C SER A 249 -5.78 -8.84 -1.35
N LEU A 250 -4.80 -8.44 -2.14
CA LEU A 250 -4.85 -8.54 -3.58
C LEU A 250 -4.84 -10.02 -4.00
N ARG A 251 -5.85 -10.44 -4.74
CA ARG A 251 -5.96 -11.79 -5.33
C ARG A 251 -5.53 -11.73 -6.79
N LEU A 252 -4.57 -12.54 -7.18
CA LEU A 252 -4.06 -12.56 -8.55
C LEU A 252 -4.96 -13.32 -9.51
N THR A 253 -6.17 -12.81 -9.73
CA THR A 253 -7.15 -13.33 -10.71
C THR A 253 -6.95 -12.74 -12.11
N PRO A 254 -7.44 -13.36 -13.21
CA PRO A 254 -7.20 -12.88 -14.58
C PRO A 254 -7.76 -11.48 -14.90
N PHE A 255 -8.88 -11.10 -14.30
CA PHE A 255 -9.64 -9.88 -14.66
C PHE A 255 -9.54 -8.81 -13.55
N ARG A 256 -8.31 -8.39 -13.22
CA ARG A 256 -8.09 -7.33 -12.22
C ARG A 256 -8.15 -5.96 -12.87
N ASN A 257 -8.81 -5.03 -12.18
CA ASN A 257 -8.80 -3.63 -12.56
C ASN A 257 -7.68 -2.92 -11.79
N PRO A 258 -6.74 -2.24 -12.47
CA PRO A 258 -5.63 -1.53 -11.81
C PRO A 258 -6.09 -0.38 -10.92
N TYR A 259 -7.32 0.10 -11.06
CA TYR A 259 -7.87 1.20 -10.28
C TYR A 259 -8.62 0.77 -9.01
N PHE A 260 -8.63 -0.52 -8.68
CA PHE A 260 -9.27 -1.06 -7.48
C PHE A 260 -8.33 -2.02 -6.75
N ILE A 261 -7.10 -1.59 -6.50
CA ILE A 261 -6.09 -2.39 -5.79
C ILE A 261 -6.41 -2.36 -4.31
N PRO A 262 -6.76 -3.50 -3.68
CA PRO A 262 -7.12 -3.56 -2.28
C PRO A 262 -5.89 -3.46 -1.37
N ARG A 263 -6.06 -2.89 -0.17
CA ARG A 263 -5.01 -2.82 0.85
C ARG A 263 -5.53 -3.25 2.22
N GLN A 264 -4.64 -3.84 3.02
CA GLN A 264 -4.87 -4.13 4.42
C GLN A 264 -4.71 -2.86 5.25
N THR A 265 -5.74 -2.50 6.02
CA THR A 265 -5.68 -1.37 6.94
C THR A 265 -4.86 -1.73 8.17
N VAL A 266 -3.91 -0.87 8.54
CA VAL A 266 -3.09 -1.03 9.74
C VAL A 266 -3.34 0.13 10.70
N ASN A 267 -3.41 -0.16 11.98
CA ASN A 267 -3.55 0.82 13.05
C ASN A 267 -2.78 0.38 14.30
N ARG A 268 -2.71 1.24 15.33
CA ARG A 268 -1.95 1.00 16.57
C ARG A 268 -2.23 -0.34 17.25
N ASN A 269 -3.44 -0.88 17.09
CA ASN A 269 -3.86 -2.13 17.74
C ASN A 269 -3.52 -3.38 16.90
N THR A 270 -3.06 -3.20 15.67
CA THR A 270 -2.71 -4.32 14.80
C THR A 270 -1.42 -5.01 15.30
N SER A 271 -1.50 -6.30 15.60
CA SER A 271 -0.33 -7.05 16.05
C SER A 271 0.56 -7.49 14.89
N VAL A 272 1.86 -7.59 15.13
CA VAL A 272 2.85 -8.13 14.17
C VAL A 272 2.44 -9.54 13.70
N GLY A 273 1.97 -10.39 14.63
CA GLY A 273 1.49 -11.73 14.28
C GLY A 273 0.31 -11.73 13.30
N ARG A 274 -0.60 -10.74 13.38
CA ARG A 274 -1.68 -10.57 12.40
C ARG A 274 -1.11 -10.16 11.03
N LEU A 275 -0.21 -9.18 10.98
CA LEU A 275 0.42 -8.75 9.73
C LEU A 275 1.15 -9.90 9.05
N LEU A 276 1.89 -10.70 9.79
CA LEU A 276 2.61 -11.87 9.24
C LEU A 276 1.67 -12.95 8.71
N ARG A 277 0.53 -13.20 9.38
CA ARG A 277 -0.49 -14.13 8.85
C ARG A 277 -1.10 -13.63 7.55
N LEU A 278 -1.40 -12.33 7.46
CA LEU A 278 -1.92 -11.70 6.24
C LEU A 278 -0.88 -11.73 5.11
N ALA A 279 0.39 -11.46 5.40
CA ALA A 279 1.49 -11.58 4.43
C ALA A 279 1.59 -13.00 3.87
N ALA A 280 1.38 -14.01 4.70
CA ALA A 280 1.37 -15.43 4.28
C ALA A 280 0.07 -15.87 3.58
N GLY A 281 -0.83 -14.93 3.21
CA GLY A 281 -2.09 -15.23 2.52
C GLY A 281 -3.23 -15.71 3.42
N GLY A 282 -3.09 -15.62 4.74
CA GLY A 282 -4.13 -15.93 5.72
C GLY A 282 -5.31 -14.94 5.67
N TRP A 283 -6.45 -15.35 6.21
CA TRP A 283 -7.70 -14.58 6.16
C TRP A 283 -7.94 -13.73 7.41
N PHE A 284 -7.35 -14.07 8.57
CA PHE A 284 -7.59 -13.41 9.87
C PHE A 284 -6.34 -13.41 10.75
#